data_c606c60517b4de545afe2b36e7e5e26d
#
_entry.id   c606c60517b4de545afe2b36e7e5e26d
#
_cell.length_a   1.000
_cell.length_b   1.000
_cell.length_c   1.000
_cell.angle_alpha   90.00
_cell.angle_beta   90.00
_cell.angle_gamma   90.00
#
_symmetry.space_group_name_H-M   'P 1'
#
loop_
_entity.id
_entity.type
_entity.pdbx_description
1 polymer ?
#
loop_
_entity_poly.entity_id
_entity_poly.type
_entity_poly.pdbx_seq_one_letter_code
_entity_poly.pdbx_strand_id
1 'polypeptide(L)'
;MMGRKCSRRSLMEFPIPLIHTLFLLLFPLPLLSEHNNFVRQPAGQLIITPHQRSHSDPQQVHISLVGKEKMRVSWITEEKRAESVVEYGTESGEYNAKSTGEHTSYRYFLYNSGKIHNVVIGPLKPGTTYFYRCGGSGPEFSLKTPPHNFPLEFVVVGDLGQTEWTASTLKHVESREYDVALLPGDLSYADSQQPLWDSFGRLVEPYASKRPWMVTEGNHEIEIFPIIYPQPFQAYNARWPMPFQQSASTSNLYYSFQLVATHVIMLGSYTDFHAQSQQYNWLQSDLANIDRAKTPWLIVLLHAPWYNTNEAHQGEGESMRQAMEQLLYNARVDLVFAGHVHAYERFVRHTSISFFFNLILGCFVFSN
;
A
#
# COMPACT_ATOMS: atom_id res chain seq x y z
N MET A 1 -47.52 -71.38 34.60
CA MET A 1 -46.28 -71.20 35.38
C MET A 1 -45.84 -69.76 35.30
N MET A 2 -45.81 -69.10 36.46
CA MET A 2 -45.09 -67.88 36.89
C MET A 2 -44.81 -66.82 35.79
N GLY A 3 -45.39 -65.66 35.72
CA GLY A 3 -45.74 -64.74 36.81
C GLY A 3 -44.57 -63.84 37.19
N ARG A 4 -44.34 -62.68 36.53
CA ARG A 4 -43.62 -61.54 37.19
C ARG A 4 -44.22 -60.21 36.76
N LYS A 5 -44.68 -59.50 37.77
CA LYS A 5 -45.17 -58.12 37.74
C LYS A 5 -44.02 -57.16 37.47
N CYS A 6 -44.21 -56.21 36.59
CA CYS A 6 -43.34 -55.08 36.41
C CYS A 6 -43.92 -53.87 37.17
N SER A 7 -43.14 -53.37 38.11
CA SER A 7 -43.43 -52.24 38.98
C SER A 7 -43.19 -50.93 38.22
N ARG A 8 -44.16 -50.04 38.20
CA ARG A 8 -44.02 -48.63 37.79
C ARG A 8 -43.17 -47.88 38.81
N ARG A 9 -42.06 -47.32 38.40
CA ARG A 9 -41.34 -46.28 39.17
C ARG A 9 -41.78 -44.91 38.67
N SER A 10 -42.30 -44.12 39.61
CA SER A 10 -42.63 -42.69 39.52
C SER A 10 -41.42 -41.86 39.11
N LEU A 11 -41.56 -41.06 38.08
CA LEU A 11 -40.61 -39.98 37.77
C LEU A 11 -40.93 -38.79 38.68
N MET A 12 -39.95 -38.44 39.54
CA MET A 12 -39.98 -37.19 40.28
C MET A 12 -39.72 -36.04 39.29
N GLU A 13 -40.65 -35.14 39.14
CA GLU A 13 -40.50 -33.86 38.51
C GLU A 13 -39.66 -32.95 39.44
N PHE A 14 -38.47 -32.50 38.97
CA PHE A 14 -37.73 -31.42 39.62
C PHE A 14 -38.14 -30.08 39.00
N PRO A 15 -38.39 -29.06 39.82
CA PRO A 15 -38.83 -27.77 39.30
C PRO A 15 -37.66 -27.00 38.63
N ILE A 16 -37.86 -26.62 37.39
CA ILE A 16 -36.95 -25.91 36.50
C ILE A 16 -36.54 -24.48 36.93
N PRO A 17 -37.12 -23.81 37.94
CA PRO A 17 -36.71 -22.42 38.22
C PRO A 17 -35.40 -22.23 39.00
N LEU A 18 -34.76 -23.27 39.52
CA LEU A 18 -33.55 -23.08 40.34
C LEU A 18 -32.21 -23.02 39.56
N ILE A 19 -32.22 -23.43 38.28
CA ILE A 19 -31.02 -23.48 37.45
C ILE A 19 -30.72 -22.12 36.79
N HIS A 20 -31.74 -21.33 36.53
CA HIS A 20 -31.58 -20.01 35.91
C HIS A 20 -31.02 -18.95 36.86
N THR A 21 -31.23 -19.09 38.15
CA THR A 21 -30.71 -18.12 39.14
C THR A 21 -29.26 -18.39 39.53
N LEU A 22 -28.74 -19.59 39.34
CA LEU A 22 -27.36 -19.92 39.67
C LEU A 22 -26.37 -19.53 38.53
N PHE A 23 -26.87 -19.41 37.27
CA PHE A 23 -26.01 -19.00 36.16
C PHE A 23 -25.77 -17.47 36.11
N LEU A 24 -26.62 -16.68 36.72
CA LEU A 24 -26.47 -15.21 36.81
C LEU A 24 -25.47 -14.74 37.88
N LEU A 25 -25.07 -15.63 38.80
CA LEU A 25 -24.13 -15.30 39.88
C LEU A 25 -22.67 -15.70 39.57
N LEU A 26 -22.42 -16.36 38.42
CA LEU A 26 -21.07 -16.79 38.01
C LEU A 26 -20.47 -15.97 36.86
N PHE A 27 -21.17 -14.97 36.35
CA PHE A 27 -20.52 -13.98 35.48
C PHE A 27 -19.83 -12.95 36.39
N PRO A 28 -18.49 -12.83 36.31
CA PRO A 28 -17.83 -11.70 36.96
C PRO A 28 -18.44 -10.43 36.38
N LEU A 29 -18.94 -9.56 37.24
CA LEU A 29 -19.24 -8.18 36.85
C LEU A 29 -18.04 -7.66 36.06
N PRO A 30 -18.24 -7.07 34.88
CA PRO A 30 -17.13 -6.44 34.19
C PRO A 30 -16.52 -5.46 35.19
N LEU A 31 -15.28 -5.70 35.55
CA LEU A 31 -14.46 -4.70 36.20
C LEU A 31 -14.58 -3.46 35.34
N LEU A 32 -15.12 -2.39 35.92
CA LEU A 32 -15.11 -1.05 35.33
C LEU A 32 -13.63 -0.75 35.04
N SER A 33 -13.17 -1.07 33.84
CA SER A 33 -11.88 -0.60 33.38
C SER A 33 -11.98 0.91 33.41
N GLU A 34 -11.03 1.55 34.05
CA GLU A 34 -10.88 3.00 33.96
C GLU A 34 -10.99 3.37 32.49
N HIS A 35 -12.01 4.15 32.16
CA HIS A 35 -12.16 4.73 30.85
C HIS A 35 -10.94 5.64 30.62
N ASN A 36 -9.92 5.11 29.98
CA ASN A 36 -8.98 5.95 29.29
C ASN A 36 -9.79 6.81 28.31
N ASN A 37 -9.75 8.11 28.48
CA ASN A 37 -10.45 9.10 27.66
C ASN A 37 -9.92 9.16 26.20
N PHE A 38 -9.56 8.03 25.61
CA PHE A 38 -9.25 7.93 24.19
C PHE A 38 -10.56 7.86 23.40
N VAL A 39 -11.03 8.99 22.98
CA VAL A 39 -12.13 9.07 22.02
C VAL A 39 -11.55 8.67 20.65
N ARG A 40 -11.90 7.47 20.17
CA ARG A 40 -11.59 7.08 18.81
C ARG A 40 -12.20 8.11 17.86
N GLN A 41 -11.41 8.63 16.94
CA GLN A 41 -11.91 9.49 15.87
C GLN A 41 -13.06 8.78 15.14
N PRO A 42 -14.17 9.48 14.84
CA PRO A 42 -15.23 8.87 14.06
C PRO A 42 -14.70 8.42 12.69
N ALA A 43 -15.28 7.35 12.16
CA ALA A 43 -14.97 6.91 10.81
C ALA A 43 -15.25 8.08 9.84
N GLY A 44 -14.26 8.39 8.98
CA GLY A 44 -14.41 9.44 7.98
C GLY A 44 -15.49 9.11 6.96
N GLN A 45 -16.15 10.13 6.41
CA GLN A 45 -17.11 9.94 5.34
C GLN A 45 -16.39 9.56 4.04
N LEU A 46 -16.89 8.53 3.36
CA LEU A 46 -16.38 8.11 2.08
C LEU A 46 -16.57 9.22 1.03
N ILE A 47 -15.50 9.57 0.35
CA ILE A 47 -15.51 10.50 -0.79
C ILE A 47 -15.57 9.68 -2.07
N ILE A 48 -16.62 9.88 -2.86
CA ILE A 48 -16.70 9.32 -4.21
C ILE A 48 -16.30 10.44 -5.19
N THR A 49 -15.16 10.26 -5.84
CA THR A 49 -14.67 11.21 -6.85
C THR A 49 -15.22 10.80 -8.22
N PRO A 50 -16.18 11.55 -8.79
CA PRO A 50 -16.82 11.15 -10.04
C PRO A 50 -15.90 11.36 -11.24
N HIS A 51 -16.17 10.65 -12.34
CA HIS A 51 -15.56 10.93 -13.63
C HIS A 51 -16.24 12.17 -14.23
N GLN A 52 -15.46 13.23 -14.43
CA GLN A 52 -15.97 14.52 -14.94
C GLN A 52 -15.51 14.84 -16.36
N ARG A 53 -14.71 13.96 -16.98
CA ARG A 53 -14.14 14.13 -18.31
C ARG A 53 -14.83 13.18 -19.31
N SER A 54 -14.49 13.32 -20.59
CA SER A 54 -14.99 12.40 -21.61
C SER A 54 -14.37 11.01 -21.48
N HIS A 55 -15.02 9.98 -22.02
CA HIS A 55 -14.54 8.59 -21.96
C HIS A 55 -13.17 8.35 -22.62
N SER A 56 -12.77 9.26 -23.53
CA SER A 56 -11.46 9.22 -24.19
C SER A 56 -10.37 9.93 -23.40
N ASP A 57 -10.75 10.80 -22.45
CA ASP A 57 -9.78 11.58 -21.70
C ASP A 57 -9.04 10.74 -20.67
N PRO A 58 -7.74 10.97 -20.51
CA PRO A 58 -6.96 10.35 -19.46
C PRO A 58 -7.51 10.70 -18.08
N GLN A 59 -7.66 9.70 -17.22
CA GLN A 59 -8.03 9.84 -15.81
C GLN A 59 -7.15 8.98 -14.92
N GLN A 60 -7.13 9.28 -13.62
CA GLN A 60 -6.35 8.52 -12.65
C GLN A 60 -4.84 8.53 -12.95
N VAL A 61 -4.37 9.63 -13.51
CA VAL A 61 -2.97 9.78 -13.92
C VAL A 61 -2.08 9.77 -12.70
N HIS A 62 -1.10 8.88 -12.70
CA HIS A 62 -0.09 8.79 -11.66
C HIS A 62 1.27 8.37 -12.23
N ILE A 63 2.34 8.67 -11.50
CA ILE A 63 3.68 8.38 -11.94
C ILE A 63 4.46 7.58 -10.89
N SER A 64 5.38 6.74 -11.36
CA SER A 64 6.30 5.96 -10.52
C SER A 64 7.70 5.91 -11.14
N LEU A 65 8.71 5.74 -10.29
CA LEU A 65 10.11 5.58 -10.74
C LEU A 65 10.31 4.24 -11.45
N VAL A 66 11.10 4.24 -12.53
CA VAL A 66 11.49 3.02 -13.25
C VAL A 66 12.98 3.07 -13.55
N GLY A 67 13.79 2.63 -12.59
CA GLY A 67 15.25 2.72 -12.72
C GLY A 67 15.76 4.16 -12.71
N LYS A 68 16.97 4.36 -13.26
CA LYS A 68 17.59 5.68 -13.33
C LYS A 68 16.99 6.51 -14.45
N GLU A 69 16.73 7.78 -14.18
CA GLU A 69 16.34 8.77 -15.19
C GLU A 69 15.08 8.44 -15.99
N LYS A 70 14.22 7.54 -15.48
CA LYS A 70 12.98 7.14 -16.15
C LYS A 70 11.81 7.22 -15.21
N MET A 71 10.65 7.57 -15.78
CA MET A 71 9.38 7.65 -15.08
C MET A 71 8.34 6.84 -15.84
N ARG A 72 7.57 6.02 -15.13
CA ARG A 72 6.34 5.46 -15.69
C ARG A 72 5.22 6.45 -15.48
N VAL A 73 4.45 6.69 -16.52
CA VAL A 73 3.18 7.40 -16.48
C VAL A 73 2.08 6.37 -16.72
N SER A 74 1.17 6.25 -15.75
CA SER A 74 0.03 5.35 -15.80
C SER A 74 -1.26 6.15 -15.79
N TRP A 75 -2.25 5.72 -16.57
CA TRP A 75 -3.59 6.35 -16.62
C TRP A 75 -4.63 5.37 -17.14
N ILE A 76 -5.89 5.74 -17.04
CA ILE A 76 -7.01 4.94 -17.52
C ILE A 76 -7.83 5.73 -18.55
N THR A 77 -8.34 5.00 -19.57
CA THR A 77 -9.36 5.48 -20.48
C THR A 77 -10.45 4.43 -20.65
N GLU A 78 -11.68 4.86 -20.91
CA GLU A 78 -12.78 3.96 -21.26
C GLU A 78 -12.84 3.69 -22.76
N GLU A 79 -12.20 4.53 -23.57
CA GLU A 79 -12.14 4.44 -25.04
C GLU A 79 -11.19 3.30 -25.47
N LYS A 80 -11.76 2.33 -26.19
CA LYS A 80 -11.01 1.15 -26.65
C LYS A 80 -9.89 1.45 -27.65
N ARG A 81 -9.99 2.57 -28.38
CA ARG A 81 -9.02 2.97 -29.40
C ARG A 81 -7.96 3.94 -28.90
N ALA A 82 -8.05 4.37 -27.62
CA ALA A 82 -7.06 5.28 -27.04
C ALA A 82 -5.64 4.67 -27.12
N GLU A 83 -4.68 5.48 -27.51
CA GLU A 83 -3.28 5.08 -27.67
C GLU A 83 -2.51 5.19 -26.36
N SER A 84 -1.59 4.24 -26.13
CA SER A 84 -0.67 4.30 -25.00
C SER A 84 0.55 5.14 -25.37
N VAL A 85 0.37 6.46 -25.34
CA VAL A 85 1.40 7.42 -25.76
C VAL A 85 1.48 8.56 -24.76
N VAL A 86 2.70 8.99 -24.46
CA VAL A 86 2.98 10.21 -23.68
C VAL A 86 3.87 11.12 -24.51
N GLU A 87 3.45 12.36 -24.68
CA GLU A 87 4.24 13.44 -25.26
C GLU A 87 4.69 14.34 -24.12
N TYR A 88 5.96 14.75 -24.10
CA TYR A 88 6.53 15.50 -22.98
C TYR A 88 7.65 16.44 -23.39
N GLY A 89 7.88 17.47 -22.57
CA GLY A 89 8.91 18.49 -22.78
C GLY A 89 9.18 19.26 -21.49
N THR A 90 10.10 20.21 -21.54
CA THR A 90 10.48 21.05 -20.39
C THR A 90 9.76 22.40 -20.36
N GLU A 91 8.99 22.72 -21.40
CA GLU A 91 8.21 23.95 -21.50
C GLU A 91 6.73 23.61 -21.69
N SER A 92 5.84 24.35 -21.01
CA SER A 92 4.39 24.15 -21.11
C SER A 92 3.91 24.34 -22.52
N GLY A 93 3.09 23.41 -23.04
CA GLY A 93 2.59 23.39 -24.39
C GLY A 93 3.58 22.90 -25.45
N GLU A 94 4.86 22.70 -25.10
CA GLU A 94 5.90 22.25 -26.03
C GLU A 94 6.35 20.82 -25.71
N TYR A 95 5.94 19.85 -26.53
CA TYR A 95 6.26 18.43 -26.33
C TYR A 95 7.24 17.98 -27.41
N ASN A 96 8.53 18.10 -27.13
CA ASN A 96 9.59 17.77 -28.06
C ASN A 96 10.08 16.30 -27.98
N ALA A 97 9.49 15.51 -27.08
CA ALA A 97 9.74 14.08 -26.93
C ALA A 97 8.41 13.32 -26.87
N LYS A 98 8.46 12.06 -27.32
CA LYS A 98 7.32 11.16 -27.35
C LYS A 98 7.75 9.74 -27.00
N SER A 99 6.98 9.07 -26.17
CA SER A 99 7.16 7.65 -25.85
C SER A 99 5.85 6.91 -26.04
N THR A 100 5.97 5.65 -26.43
CA THR A 100 4.84 4.70 -26.53
C THR A 100 5.02 3.59 -25.52
N GLY A 101 3.94 3.00 -25.10
CA GLY A 101 3.95 1.89 -24.15
C GLY A 101 2.84 0.90 -24.42
N GLU A 102 2.45 0.20 -23.41
CA GLU A 102 1.45 -0.86 -23.45
C GLU A 102 0.20 -0.48 -22.65
N HIS A 103 -0.83 -1.29 -22.78
CA HIS A 103 -1.99 -1.22 -21.90
C HIS A 103 -2.43 -2.61 -21.48
N THR A 104 -3.07 -2.66 -20.33
CA THR A 104 -3.76 -3.83 -19.80
C THR A 104 -5.20 -3.49 -19.45
N SER A 105 -5.96 -4.48 -19.05
CA SER A 105 -7.28 -4.34 -18.46
C SER A 105 -7.58 -5.56 -17.62
N TYR A 106 -8.48 -5.41 -16.66
CA TYR A 106 -8.99 -6.56 -15.91
C TYR A 106 -10.50 -6.50 -15.74
N ARG A 107 -11.08 -7.64 -15.41
CA ARG A 107 -12.49 -7.78 -15.07
C ARG A 107 -12.63 -8.35 -13.67
N TYR A 108 -13.62 -7.87 -12.96
CA TYR A 108 -14.00 -8.39 -11.66
C TYR A 108 -15.53 -8.40 -11.59
N PHE A 109 -16.14 -9.58 -11.70
CA PHE A 109 -17.60 -9.74 -11.93
C PHE A 109 -18.08 -8.93 -13.14
N LEU A 110 -19.01 -7.99 -12.91
CA LEU A 110 -19.54 -7.11 -13.95
C LEU A 110 -18.70 -5.85 -14.19
N TYR A 111 -17.69 -5.63 -13.36
CA TYR A 111 -16.81 -4.50 -13.50
C TYR A 111 -15.75 -4.73 -14.58
N ASN A 112 -15.43 -3.66 -15.31
CA ASN A 112 -14.36 -3.59 -16.27
C ASN A 112 -13.53 -2.33 -16.00
N SER A 113 -12.22 -2.48 -15.86
CA SER A 113 -11.31 -1.39 -15.51
C SER A 113 -11.15 -0.32 -16.61
N GLY A 114 -11.64 -0.55 -17.82
CA GLY A 114 -11.19 0.21 -18.97
C GLY A 114 -9.78 -0.20 -19.40
N LYS A 115 -9.13 0.65 -20.21
CA LYS A 115 -7.71 0.49 -20.58
C LYS A 115 -6.83 1.18 -19.55
N ILE A 116 -5.95 0.40 -18.95
CA ILE A 116 -4.91 0.88 -18.04
C ILE A 116 -3.63 1.00 -18.86
N HIS A 117 -3.24 2.20 -19.16
CA HIS A 117 -2.07 2.52 -19.97
C HIS A 117 -0.82 2.65 -19.10
N ASN A 118 0.32 2.19 -19.61
CA ASN A 118 1.62 2.28 -18.94
C ASN A 118 2.67 2.69 -19.98
N VAL A 119 3.23 3.88 -19.82
CA VAL A 119 4.26 4.41 -20.70
C VAL A 119 5.47 4.84 -19.90
N VAL A 120 6.65 4.36 -20.25
CA VAL A 120 7.90 4.78 -19.64
C VAL A 120 8.51 5.91 -20.48
N ILE A 121 8.71 7.06 -19.85
CA ILE A 121 9.36 8.23 -20.45
C ILE A 121 10.79 8.37 -19.92
N GLY A 122 11.67 8.93 -20.74
CA GLY A 122 13.06 9.20 -20.38
C GLY A 122 14.04 8.98 -21.55
N PRO A 123 15.35 9.29 -21.37
CA PRO A 123 15.95 9.72 -20.11
C PRO A 123 15.51 11.13 -19.67
N LEU A 124 15.27 11.32 -18.40
CA LEU A 124 14.86 12.58 -17.80
C LEU A 124 16.00 13.18 -16.98
N LYS A 125 16.18 14.50 -17.07
CA LYS A 125 17.15 15.21 -16.24
C LYS A 125 16.68 15.27 -14.79
N PRO A 126 17.54 15.01 -13.79
CA PRO A 126 17.19 15.14 -12.37
C PRO A 126 16.80 16.59 -11.99
N GLY A 127 15.97 16.73 -10.97
CA GLY A 127 15.55 18.01 -10.41
C GLY A 127 14.80 18.93 -11.40
N THR A 128 14.24 18.36 -12.47
CA THR A 128 13.67 19.09 -13.61
C THR A 128 12.16 18.92 -13.65
N THR A 129 11.45 20.01 -13.94
CA THR A 129 10.03 19.96 -14.23
C THR A 129 9.82 19.61 -15.70
N TYR A 130 8.97 18.64 -15.95
CA TYR A 130 8.48 18.26 -17.28
C TYR A 130 6.97 18.47 -17.35
N PHE A 131 6.51 18.95 -18.50
CA PHE A 131 5.12 19.03 -18.88
C PHE A 131 4.80 17.86 -19.80
N TYR A 132 3.66 17.21 -19.62
CA TYR A 132 3.31 16.03 -20.40
C TYR A 132 1.81 15.90 -20.62
N ARG A 133 1.42 15.19 -21.66
CA ARG A 133 0.05 14.79 -21.93
C ARG A 133 -0.04 13.33 -22.32
N CYS A 134 -1.15 12.70 -21.96
CA CYS A 134 -1.42 11.28 -22.18
C CYS A 134 -2.36 11.10 -23.37
N GLY A 135 -2.16 10.05 -24.18
CA GLY A 135 -3.06 9.71 -25.29
C GLY A 135 -3.00 10.66 -26.48
N GLY A 136 -2.02 11.56 -26.57
CA GLY A 136 -1.84 12.52 -27.68
C GLY A 136 -2.82 13.69 -27.69
N SER A 137 -3.92 13.62 -26.95
CA SER A 137 -4.90 14.70 -26.76
C SER A 137 -5.44 14.59 -25.34
N GLY A 138 -5.51 15.66 -24.63
CA GLY A 138 -5.97 15.64 -23.23
C GLY A 138 -5.35 16.79 -22.46
N PRO A 139 -5.65 16.91 -21.17
CA PRO A 139 -5.08 17.96 -20.35
C PRO A 139 -3.56 17.78 -20.22
N GLU A 140 -2.89 18.91 -20.08
CA GLU A 140 -1.48 18.95 -19.72
C GLU A 140 -1.33 18.69 -18.23
N PHE A 141 -0.37 17.83 -17.89
CA PHE A 141 0.11 17.57 -16.55
C PHE A 141 1.55 18.06 -16.41
N SER A 142 1.99 18.25 -15.18
CA SER A 142 3.40 18.52 -14.90
C SER A 142 3.93 17.53 -13.87
N LEU A 143 5.18 17.13 -14.03
CA LEU A 143 5.90 16.32 -13.06
C LEU A 143 7.27 16.96 -12.75
N LYS A 144 7.78 16.74 -11.56
CA LYS A 144 9.15 17.10 -11.20
C LYS A 144 9.93 15.83 -10.88
N THR A 145 11.06 15.65 -11.52
CA THR A 145 11.98 14.54 -11.26
C THR A 145 12.69 14.75 -9.92
N PRO A 146 13.01 13.67 -9.19
CA PRO A 146 13.83 13.77 -7.98
C PRO A 146 15.20 14.39 -8.25
N PRO A 147 15.85 14.95 -7.21
CA PRO A 147 17.16 15.58 -7.35
C PRO A 147 18.28 14.56 -7.65
N HIS A 148 19.42 15.04 -8.10
CA HIS A 148 20.62 14.22 -8.29
C HIS A 148 21.43 14.05 -7.01
N ASN A 149 21.37 15.02 -6.10
CA ASN A 149 22.09 15.07 -4.85
C ASN A 149 21.13 15.34 -3.67
N PHE A 150 21.58 15.11 -2.47
CA PHE A 150 20.88 15.54 -1.26
C PHE A 150 20.72 17.08 -1.19
N PRO A 151 19.67 17.61 -0.56
CA PRO A 151 18.68 16.84 0.22
C PRO A 151 17.73 16.04 -0.66
N LEU A 152 17.24 14.91 -0.15
CA LEU A 152 16.18 14.08 -0.73
C LEU A 152 15.05 13.96 0.28
N GLU A 153 13.84 14.34 -0.13
CA GLU A 153 12.67 14.40 0.75
C GLU A 153 11.65 13.32 0.39
N PHE A 154 11.36 12.45 1.35
CA PHE A 154 10.30 11.47 1.24
C PHE A 154 9.09 11.88 2.08
N VAL A 155 7.91 11.74 1.52
CA VAL A 155 6.69 11.62 2.31
C VAL A 155 6.35 10.14 2.44
N VAL A 156 6.06 9.68 3.66
CA VAL A 156 5.63 8.31 3.93
C VAL A 156 4.23 8.35 4.49
N VAL A 157 3.30 7.66 3.84
CA VAL A 157 1.90 7.57 4.29
C VAL A 157 1.35 6.21 3.90
N GLY A 158 0.84 5.45 4.86
CA GLY A 158 0.09 4.21 4.63
C GLY A 158 -1.40 4.40 4.85
N ASP A 159 -2.20 3.37 4.53
CA ASP A 159 -3.59 3.27 4.94
C ASP A 159 -4.42 4.51 4.51
N LEU A 160 -4.24 4.91 3.26
CA LEU A 160 -4.70 6.22 2.80
C LEU A 160 -6.22 6.27 2.64
N GLY A 161 -6.81 5.28 1.97
CA GLY A 161 -8.25 5.23 1.70
C GLY A 161 -8.75 6.42 0.88
N GLN A 162 -10.04 6.71 1.01
CA GLN A 162 -10.70 7.78 0.28
C GLN A 162 -11.82 8.42 1.11
N THR A 163 -11.44 8.96 2.26
CA THR A 163 -12.35 9.66 3.16
C THR A 163 -12.00 11.15 3.26
N GLU A 164 -12.76 11.90 4.00
CA GLU A 164 -12.44 13.29 4.33
C GLU A 164 -11.11 13.43 5.07
N TRP A 165 -10.72 12.40 5.85
CA TRP A 165 -9.40 12.34 6.49
C TRP A 165 -8.30 12.19 5.45
N THR A 166 -8.51 11.37 4.41
CA THR A 166 -7.60 11.25 3.27
C THR A 166 -7.41 12.60 2.57
N ALA A 167 -8.51 13.31 2.29
CA ALA A 167 -8.43 14.63 1.66
C ALA A 167 -7.65 15.63 2.52
N SER A 168 -7.84 15.60 3.84
CA SER A 168 -7.07 16.40 4.78
C SER A 168 -5.58 16.04 4.77
N THR A 169 -5.26 14.76 4.81
CA THR A 169 -3.87 14.26 4.74
C THR A 169 -3.19 14.68 3.45
N LEU A 170 -3.83 14.49 2.30
CA LEU A 170 -3.28 14.87 1.00
C LEU A 170 -3.04 16.38 0.89
N LYS A 171 -3.91 17.21 1.47
CA LYS A 171 -3.71 18.65 1.54
C LYS A 171 -2.49 19.03 2.37
N HIS A 172 -2.23 18.32 3.48
CA HIS A 172 -1.02 18.53 4.28
C HIS A 172 0.23 18.08 3.51
N VAL A 173 0.16 16.96 2.78
CA VAL A 173 1.23 16.51 1.89
C VAL A 173 1.53 17.55 0.82
N GLU A 174 0.51 18.10 0.16
CA GLU A 174 0.69 19.13 -0.88
C GLU A 174 1.32 20.42 -0.34
N SER A 175 1.08 20.75 0.93
CA SER A 175 1.68 21.94 1.56
C SER A 175 3.19 21.82 1.82
N ARG A 176 3.77 20.66 1.57
CA ARG A 176 5.19 20.36 1.74
C ARG A 176 5.84 20.08 0.38
N GLU A 177 7.07 20.55 0.25
CA GLU A 177 7.90 20.04 -0.85
C GLU A 177 8.34 18.62 -0.50
N TYR A 178 8.25 17.72 -1.46
CA TYR A 178 8.81 16.35 -1.36
C TYR A 178 9.19 15.84 -2.74
N ASP A 179 10.07 14.88 -2.80
CA ASP A 179 10.56 14.33 -4.06
C ASP A 179 9.83 13.04 -4.45
N VAL A 180 9.56 12.17 -3.48
CA VAL A 180 8.91 10.87 -3.68
C VAL A 180 7.95 10.57 -2.54
N ALA A 181 6.78 10.03 -2.87
CA ALA A 181 5.85 9.47 -1.91
C ALA A 181 6.06 7.95 -1.79
N LEU A 182 6.13 7.45 -0.56
CA LEU A 182 6.26 6.03 -0.23
C LEU A 182 5.00 5.59 0.51
N LEU A 183 4.30 4.59 -0.03
CA LEU A 183 3.03 4.12 0.52
C LEU A 183 3.14 2.63 0.92
N PRO A 184 3.27 2.34 2.21
CA PRO A 184 3.34 0.97 2.70
C PRO A 184 1.95 0.30 2.81
N GLY A 185 1.22 0.19 1.67
CA GLY A 185 -0.01 -0.58 1.57
C GLY A 185 -1.30 0.13 1.96
N ASP A 186 -2.40 -0.57 1.76
CA ASP A 186 -3.79 -0.14 2.00
C ASP A 186 -4.11 1.18 1.29
N LEU A 187 -4.17 1.11 -0.04
CA LEU A 187 -4.30 2.28 -0.88
C LEU A 187 -5.74 2.79 -0.91
N SER A 188 -6.66 2.01 -1.48
CA SER A 188 -7.99 2.48 -1.87
C SER A 188 -9.11 2.10 -0.90
N TYR A 189 -8.95 1.03 -0.11
CA TYR A 189 -10.03 0.38 0.65
C TYR A 189 -11.23 0.05 -0.23
N ALA A 190 -10.96 -0.43 -1.44
CA ALA A 190 -12.03 -0.85 -2.34
C ALA A 190 -12.71 -2.13 -1.88
N ASP A 191 -11.97 -3.04 -1.23
CA ASP A 191 -12.51 -4.25 -0.63
C ASP A 191 -13.43 -5.02 -1.59
N SER A 192 -12.94 -5.26 -2.81
CA SER A 192 -13.68 -5.86 -3.92
C SER A 192 -14.74 -4.97 -4.59
N GLN A 193 -15.04 -3.80 -4.06
CA GLN A 193 -15.92 -2.81 -4.70
C GLN A 193 -15.14 -2.01 -5.75
N GLN A 194 -14.85 -2.64 -6.88
CA GLN A 194 -13.93 -2.14 -7.91
C GLN A 194 -14.12 -0.69 -8.36
N PRO A 195 -15.36 -0.12 -8.44
CA PRO A 195 -15.51 1.32 -8.73
C PRO A 195 -14.84 2.25 -7.71
N LEU A 196 -14.56 1.78 -6.50
CA LEU A 196 -13.82 2.55 -5.50
C LEU A 196 -12.33 2.71 -5.88
N TRP A 197 -11.74 1.76 -6.61
CA TRP A 197 -10.42 1.95 -7.18
C TRP A 197 -10.38 3.13 -8.17
N ASP A 198 -11.45 3.28 -8.97
CA ASP A 198 -11.55 4.42 -9.91
C ASP A 198 -11.72 5.74 -9.17
N SER A 199 -12.54 5.74 -8.13
CA SER A 199 -12.73 6.91 -7.26
C SER A 199 -11.41 7.32 -6.59
N PHE A 200 -10.70 6.35 -5.99
CA PHE A 200 -9.39 6.58 -5.37
C PHE A 200 -8.37 7.13 -6.38
N GLY A 201 -8.25 6.50 -7.54
CA GLY A 201 -7.31 6.97 -8.57
C GLY A 201 -7.57 8.41 -8.99
N ARG A 202 -8.84 8.82 -9.11
CA ARG A 202 -9.21 10.22 -9.40
C ARG A 202 -8.95 11.15 -8.21
N LEU A 203 -9.15 10.68 -6.98
CA LEU A 203 -8.87 11.46 -5.77
C LEU A 203 -7.39 11.80 -5.65
N VAL A 204 -6.50 10.85 -5.96
CA VAL A 204 -5.05 11.03 -5.81
C VAL A 204 -4.38 11.62 -7.05
N GLU A 205 -5.04 11.65 -8.20
CA GLU A 205 -4.49 12.18 -9.48
C GLU A 205 -3.82 13.56 -9.33
N PRO A 206 -4.39 14.55 -8.62
CA PRO A 206 -3.78 15.88 -8.49
C PRO A 206 -2.40 15.87 -7.81
N TYR A 207 -2.08 14.83 -7.07
CA TYR A 207 -0.84 14.63 -6.33
C TYR A 207 0.09 13.63 -7.03
N ALA A 208 -0.44 12.46 -7.33
CA ALA A 208 0.31 11.35 -7.91
C ALA A 208 0.73 11.58 -9.38
N SER A 209 0.12 12.54 -10.08
CA SER A 209 0.57 12.97 -11.42
C SER A 209 1.79 13.89 -11.38
N LYS A 210 2.10 14.51 -10.22
CA LYS A 210 3.16 15.53 -10.08
C LYS A 210 4.46 15.01 -9.50
N ARG A 211 4.38 14.00 -8.61
CA ARG A 211 5.50 13.37 -7.91
C ARG A 211 5.36 11.86 -7.99
N PRO A 212 6.48 11.11 -8.09
CA PRO A 212 6.40 9.65 -8.12
C PRO A 212 5.89 9.07 -6.82
N TRP A 213 4.95 8.15 -6.93
CA TRP A 213 4.41 7.35 -5.86
C TRP A 213 4.94 5.93 -5.98
N MET A 214 5.62 5.46 -4.93
CA MET A 214 6.16 4.12 -4.83
C MET A 214 5.35 3.38 -3.76
N VAL A 215 4.69 2.31 -4.14
CA VAL A 215 3.67 1.67 -3.31
C VAL A 215 3.98 0.20 -3.08
N THR A 216 3.54 -0.37 -1.98
CA THR A 216 3.43 -1.82 -1.78
C THR A 216 1.99 -2.18 -1.48
N GLU A 217 1.70 -3.46 -1.35
CA GLU A 217 0.36 -3.96 -1.05
C GLU A 217 0.07 -3.95 0.45
N GLY A 218 -1.21 -3.89 0.81
CA GLY A 218 -1.74 -4.17 2.13
C GLY A 218 -2.83 -5.25 2.08
N ASN A 219 -3.46 -5.53 3.20
CA ASN A 219 -4.53 -6.55 3.27
C ASN A 219 -5.78 -6.16 2.48
N HIS A 220 -6.06 -4.87 2.33
CA HIS A 220 -7.18 -4.37 1.53
C HIS A 220 -6.97 -4.52 0.01
N GLU A 221 -5.76 -4.81 -0.44
CA GLU A 221 -5.44 -5.12 -1.84
C GLU A 221 -5.61 -6.59 -2.20
N ILE A 222 -5.82 -7.51 -1.24
CA ILE A 222 -5.91 -8.97 -1.49
C ILE A 222 -7.09 -9.31 -2.41
N GLU A 223 -8.27 -8.82 -2.13
CA GLU A 223 -9.49 -8.89 -2.96
C GLU A 223 -9.79 -10.27 -3.58
N ILE A 224 -9.58 -11.36 -2.83
CA ILE A 224 -9.87 -12.71 -3.29
C ILE A 224 -11.39 -12.98 -3.20
N PHE A 225 -11.94 -13.57 -4.27
CA PHE A 225 -13.24 -14.24 -4.20
C PHE A 225 -13.05 -15.72 -4.51
N PRO A 226 -13.22 -16.62 -3.54
CA PRO A 226 -12.94 -18.04 -3.69
C PRO A 226 -13.60 -18.62 -4.96
N ILE A 227 -12.89 -19.48 -5.69
CA ILE A 227 -13.32 -20.19 -6.91
C ILE A 227 -13.43 -19.28 -8.13
N ILE A 228 -13.97 -18.06 -8.04
CA ILE A 228 -14.22 -17.17 -9.19
C ILE A 228 -13.02 -16.26 -9.45
N TYR A 229 -12.48 -15.63 -8.41
CA TYR A 229 -11.29 -14.79 -8.47
C TYR A 229 -10.29 -15.22 -7.38
N PRO A 230 -9.62 -16.37 -7.57
CA PRO A 230 -8.72 -16.92 -6.56
C PRO A 230 -7.35 -16.23 -6.49
N GLN A 231 -7.03 -15.40 -7.49
CA GLN A 231 -5.75 -14.71 -7.55
C GLN A 231 -5.81 -13.39 -6.77
N PRO A 232 -4.97 -13.21 -5.74
CA PRO A 232 -4.92 -11.96 -4.99
C PRO A 232 -4.30 -10.82 -5.81
N PHE A 233 -4.54 -9.59 -5.38
CA PHE A 233 -3.87 -8.38 -5.86
C PHE A 233 -4.14 -8.05 -7.34
N GLN A 234 -5.24 -8.51 -7.93
CA GLN A 234 -5.51 -8.30 -9.35
C GLN A 234 -5.62 -6.82 -9.71
N ALA A 235 -6.40 -6.05 -8.94
CA ALA A 235 -6.56 -4.62 -9.14
C ALA A 235 -5.26 -3.85 -8.88
N TYR A 236 -4.59 -4.15 -7.77
CA TYR A 236 -3.30 -3.55 -7.42
C TYR A 236 -2.26 -3.76 -8.53
N ASN A 237 -2.02 -5.00 -8.94
CA ASN A 237 -1.02 -5.32 -9.96
C ASN A 237 -1.30 -4.66 -11.32
N ALA A 238 -2.59 -4.52 -11.67
CA ALA A 238 -2.97 -3.89 -12.93
C ALA A 238 -2.80 -2.37 -12.89
N ARG A 239 -3.13 -1.72 -11.76
CA ARG A 239 -3.19 -0.26 -11.63
C ARG A 239 -1.88 0.37 -11.18
N TRP A 240 -1.09 -0.33 -10.35
CA TRP A 240 0.13 0.18 -9.75
C TRP A 240 1.35 -0.69 -10.09
N PRO A 241 1.77 -0.74 -11.37
CA PRO A 241 2.97 -1.48 -11.74
C PRO A 241 4.22 -0.76 -11.22
N MET A 242 4.97 -1.45 -10.36
CA MET A 242 6.21 -0.96 -9.74
C MET A 242 7.46 -1.48 -10.48
N PRO A 243 8.65 -0.97 -10.22
CA PRO A 243 9.87 -1.34 -10.94
C PRO A 243 10.49 -2.67 -10.47
N PHE A 244 9.67 -3.71 -10.27
CA PHE A 244 10.13 -4.98 -9.74
C PHE A 244 11.17 -5.67 -10.63
N GLN A 245 11.02 -5.60 -11.95
CA GLN A 245 11.97 -6.18 -12.90
C GLN A 245 13.34 -5.50 -12.83
N GLN A 246 13.39 -4.18 -12.57
CA GLN A 246 14.61 -3.41 -12.45
C GLN A 246 15.41 -3.77 -11.20
N SER A 247 14.77 -4.32 -10.19
CA SER A 247 15.42 -4.87 -8.99
C SER A 247 15.62 -6.39 -9.04
N ALA A 248 15.46 -7.00 -10.21
CA ALA A 248 15.51 -8.45 -10.40
C ALA A 248 14.50 -9.23 -9.51
N SER A 249 13.43 -8.57 -9.07
CA SER A 249 12.33 -9.22 -8.38
C SER A 249 11.42 -9.96 -9.39
N THR A 250 10.77 -11.00 -8.92
CA THR A 250 9.83 -11.81 -9.69
C THR A 250 8.37 -11.37 -9.52
N SER A 251 8.11 -10.38 -8.67
CA SER A 251 6.75 -9.96 -8.32
C SER A 251 6.64 -8.45 -8.12
N ASN A 252 5.51 -7.89 -8.55
CA ASN A 252 5.14 -6.50 -8.28
C ASN A 252 4.88 -6.22 -6.78
N LEU A 253 4.78 -7.27 -5.96
CA LEU A 253 4.46 -7.16 -4.53
C LEU A 253 5.69 -6.87 -3.66
N TYR A 254 6.89 -7.05 -4.21
CA TYR A 254 8.14 -6.71 -3.53
C TYR A 254 9.20 -6.31 -4.55
N TYR A 255 9.93 -5.26 -4.26
CA TYR A 255 10.94 -4.71 -5.15
C TYR A 255 11.83 -3.72 -4.39
N SER A 256 12.92 -3.30 -5.02
CA SER A 256 13.77 -2.22 -4.52
C SER A 256 14.04 -1.18 -5.61
N PHE A 257 14.46 -0.02 -5.18
CA PHE A 257 14.96 1.02 -6.07
C PHE A 257 16.01 1.86 -5.37
N GLN A 258 16.87 2.47 -6.15
CA GLN A 258 17.90 3.36 -5.65
C GLN A 258 17.64 4.79 -6.13
N LEU A 259 17.73 5.74 -5.22
CA LEU A 259 17.56 7.15 -5.50
C LEU A 259 18.60 7.95 -4.72
N VAL A 260 19.40 8.78 -5.43
CA VAL A 260 20.55 9.47 -4.84
C VAL A 260 21.46 8.44 -4.16
N ALA A 261 21.74 8.57 -2.89
CA ALA A 261 22.52 7.63 -2.10
C ALA A 261 21.64 6.84 -1.11
N THR A 262 20.39 6.59 -1.47
CA THR A 262 19.41 5.86 -0.67
C THR A 262 18.94 4.61 -1.42
N HIS A 263 18.98 3.45 -0.78
CA HIS A 263 18.38 2.21 -1.26
C HIS A 263 17.08 1.96 -0.49
N VAL A 264 15.97 1.82 -1.21
CA VAL A 264 14.65 1.61 -0.65
C VAL A 264 14.15 0.23 -1.06
N ILE A 265 13.73 -0.57 -0.09
CA ILE A 265 13.18 -1.91 -0.27
C ILE A 265 11.71 -1.87 0.12
N MET A 266 10.84 -2.33 -0.78
CA MET A 266 9.41 -2.50 -0.57
C MET A 266 9.12 -4.00 -0.44
N LEU A 267 8.60 -4.44 0.71
CA LEU A 267 8.29 -5.85 0.98
C LEU A 267 6.79 -6.11 0.99
N GLY A 268 6.39 -7.26 0.47
CA GLY A 268 5.01 -7.74 0.52
C GLY A 268 4.73 -8.49 1.82
N SER A 269 3.79 -7.99 2.61
CA SER A 269 3.40 -8.63 3.87
C SER A 269 2.46 -9.82 3.67
N TYR A 270 1.73 -9.86 2.56
CA TYR A 270 0.69 -10.86 2.26
C TYR A 270 1.05 -11.76 1.09
N THR A 271 2.32 -11.84 0.74
CA THR A 271 2.89 -12.87 -0.14
C THR A 271 3.90 -13.71 0.65
N ASP A 272 4.29 -14.87 0.11
CA ASP A 272 5.17 -15.79 0.84
C ASP A 272 6.52 -15.13 1.19
N PHE A 273 6.84 -15.13 2.47
CA PHE A 273 8.03 -14.54 3.06
C PHE A 273 8.90 -15.56 3.84
N HIS A 274 8.48 -16.82 3.92
CA HIS A 274 9.22 -17.85 4.65
C HIS A 274 10.58 -18.12 4.00
N ALA A 275 11.49 -18.66 4.78
CA ALA A 275 12.80 -19.07 4.28
C ALA A 275 12.66 -19.97 3.02
N GLN A 276 13.43 -19.65 1.98
CA GLN A 276 13.37 -20.26 0.64
C GLN A 276 12.21 -19.79 -0.25
N SER A 277 11.30 -18.92 0.22
CA SER A 277 10.34 -18.27 -0.69
C SER A 277 11.05 -17.41 -1.73
N GLN A 278 10.35 -17.07 -2.80
CA GLN A 278 10.89 -16.19 -3.83
C GLN A 278 11.23 -14.81 -3.27
N GLN A 279 10.39 -14.25 -2.42
CA GLN A 279 10.63 -12.96 -1.77
C GLN A 279 11.85 -13.01 -0.86
N TYR A 280 11.97 -14.05 -0.04
CA TYR A 280 13.09 -14.22 0.87
C TYR A 280 14.43 -14.32 0.12
N ASN A 281 14.50 -15.17 -0.91
CA ASN A 281 15.70 -15.36 -1.71
C ASN A 281 16.08 -14.08 -2.50
N TRP A 282 15.08 -13.38 -3.02
CA TRP A 282 15.28 -12.10 -3.68
C TRP A 282 15.84 -11.08 -2.68
N LEU A 283 15.25 -10.95 -1.49
CA LEU A 283 15.72 -10.02 -0.45
C LEU A 283 17.17 -10.29 -0.05
N GLN A 284 17.55 -11.57 0.14
CA GLN A 284 18.95 -11.93 0.40
C GLN A 284 19.88 -11.45 -0.70
N SER A 285 19.48 -11.65 -1.95
CA SER A 285 20.28 -11.25 -3.11
C SER A 285 20.36 -9.73 -3.24
N ASP A 286 19.26 -9.02 -3.03
CA ASP A 286 19.22 -7.55 -3.08
C ASP A 286 20.13 -6.95 -2.01
N LEU A 287 20.00 -7.39 -0.75
CA LEU A 287 20.81 -6.93 0.37
C LEU A 287 22.32 -7.22 0.18
N ALA A 288 22.68 -8.37 -0.42
CA ALA A 288 24.07 -8.73 -0.69
C ALA A 288 24.72 -7.84 -1.76
N ASN A 289 23.94 -7.21 -2.63
CA ASN A 289 24.42 -6.34 -3.69
C ASN A 289 24.53 -4.86 -3.29
N ILE A 290 24.13 -4.51 -2.07
CA ILE A 290 24.17 -3.11 -1.59
C ILE A 290 25.60 -2.71 -1.22
N ASP A 291 26.11 -1.71 -1.89
CA ASP A 291 27.37 -1.03 -1.52
C ASP A 291 27.06 0.15 -0.57
N ARG A 292 27.20 -0.09 0.73
CA ARG A 292 26.91 0.90 1.78
C ARG A 292 27.80 2.16 1.70
N ALA A 293 28.92 2.12 1.00
CA ALA A 293 29.74 3.31 0.75
C ALA A 293 29.09 4.24 -0.28
N LYS A 294 28.31 3.67 -1.22
CA LYS A 294 27.57 4.43 -2.24
C LYS A 294 26.14 4.74 -1.82
N THR A 295 25.53 3.85 -1.04
CA THR A 295 24.16 3.97 -0.53
C THR A 295 24.18 3.87 1.00
N PRO A 296 24.60 4.93 1.70
CA PRO A 296 24.67 4.96 3.16
C PRO A 296 23.27 4.82 3.82
N TRP A 297 22.19 5.16 3.12
CA TRP A 297 20.84 5.00 3.63
C TRP A 297 20.17 3.76 3.05
N LEU A 298 19.67 2.88 3.94
CA LEU A 298 18.93 1.67 3.62
C LEU A 298 17.58 1.70 4.36
N ILE A 299 16.51 1.81 3.59
CA ILE A 299 15.15 1.99 4.11
C ILE A 299 14.31 0.79 3.66
N VAL A 300 13.49 0.26 4.54
CA VAL A 300 12.55 -0.83 4.24
C VAL A 300 11.13 -0.37 4.53
N LEU A 301 10.20 -0.71 3.66
CA LEU A 301 8.78 -0.53 3.87
C LEU A 301 8.06 -1.87 3.73
N LEU A 302 7.07 -2.08 4.58
CA LEU A 302 6.17 -3.24 4.57
C LEU A 302 4.82 -2.81 5.15
N HIS A 303 3.77 -3.58 4.93
CA HIS A 303 2.46 -3.17 5.43
C HIS A 303 2.23 -3.62 6.88
N ALA A 304 2.23 -4.93 7.15
CA ALA A 304 1.95 -5.45 8.49
C ALA A 304 3.13 -5.18 9.44
N PRO A 305 2.95 -4.41 10.53
CA PRO A 305 4.04 -4.03 11.42
C PRO A 305 4.60 -5.24 12.19
N TRP A 306 5.92 -5.31 12.30
CA TRP A 306 6.59 -6.33 13.10
C TRP A 306 6.59 -6.00 14.60
N TYR A 307 6.51 -4.73 14.94
CA TYR A 307 6.42 -4.22 16.31
C TYR A 307 5.24 -3.27 16.41
N ASN A 308 4.41 -3.46 17.41
CA ASN A 308 3.15 -2.77 17.56
C ASN A 308 2.65 -2.93 19.00
N THR A 309 2.20 -1.85 19.63
CA THR A 309 1.58 -1.88 20.96
C THR A 309 0.05 -1.79 20.90
N ASN A 310 -0.52 -1.64 19.71
CA ASN A 310 -1.96 -1.58 19.52
C ASN A 310 -2.59 -2.97 19.69
N GLU A 311 -3.65 -3.08 20.50
CA GLU A 311 -4.32 -4.36 20.78
C GLU A 311 -5.01 -4.97 19.56
N ALA A 312 -5.44 -4.15 18.57
CA ALA A 312 -6.20 -4.62 17.41
C ALA A 312 -5.28 -5.34 16.47
N HIS A 313 -4.12 -5.35 16.28
CA HIS A 313 -3.33 -6.03 15.24
C HIS A 313 -2.04 -6.66 15.80
N GLN A 314 -2.08 -7.00 17.09
CA GLN A 314 -0.91 -7.60 17.74
C GLN A 314 -0.56 -8.96 17.14
N GLY A 315 0.71 -9.13 16.79
CA GLY A 315 1.27 -10.38 16.32
C GLY A 315 1.02 -10.72 14.85
N GLU A 316 0.27 -9.91 14.10
CA GLU A 316 0.01 -10.18 12.67
C GLU A 316 1.29 -10.19 11.83
N GLY A 317 2.25 -9.33 12.13
CA GLY A 317 3.58 -9.30 11.47
C GLY A 317 4.62 -10.28 12.04
N GLU A 318 4.30 -11.03 13.09
CA GLU A 318 5.28 -11.81 13.86
C GLU A 318 5.96 -12.91 13.04
N SER A 319 5.20 -13.64 12.21
CA SER A 319 5.77 -14.70 11.36
C SER A 319 6.75 -14.14 10.33
N MET A 320 6.45 -13.01 9.72
CA MET A 320 7.35 -12.34 8.80
C MET A 320 8.59 -11.78 9.51
N ARG A 321 8.40 -11.21 10.71
CA ARG A 321 9.50 -10.75 11.56
C ARG A 321 10.47 -11.88 11.87
N GLN A 322 9.97 -13.02 12.36
CA GLN A 322 10.81 -14.18 12.67
C GLN A 322 11.58 -14.70 11.45
N ALA A 323 10.99 -14.63 10.27
CA ALA A 323 11.64 -15.07 9.04
C ALA A 323 12.73 -14.10 8.56
N MET A 324 12.48 -12.79 8.57
CA MET A 324 13.26 -11.81 7.81
C MET A 324 14.04 -10.80 8.66
N GLU A 325 13.72 -10.64 9.95
CA GLU A 325 14.35 -9.62 10.79
C GLU A 325 15.88 -9.74 10.82
N GLN A 326 16.40 -10.96 10.94
CA GLN A 326 17.84 -11.19 11.00
C GLN A 326 18.55 -10.79 9.70
N LEU A 327 17.89 -10.89 8.54
CA LEU A 327 18.45 -10.41 7.26
C LEU A 327 18.62 -8.89 7.28
N LEU A 328 17.57 -8.18 7.69
CA LEU A 328 17.57 -6.72 7.76
C LEU A 328 18.58 -6.20 8.79
N TYR A 329 18.68 -6.88 9.95
CA TYR A 329 19.67 -6.55 10.97
C TYR A 329 21.10 -6.69 10.49
N ASN A 330 21.44 -7.81 9.85
CA ASN A 330 22.77 -8.07 9.33
C ASN A 330 23.17 -7.06 8.23
N ALA A 331 22.18 -6.63 7.42
CA ALA A 331 22.37 -5.60 6.40
C ALA A 331 22.46 -4.17 6.99
N ARG A 332 22.22 -4.02 8.31
CA ARG A 332 22.21 -2.73 9.02
C ARG A 332 21.20 -1.75 8.42
N VAL A 333 19.95 -2.21 8.25
CA VAL A 333 18.85 -1.35 7.83
C VAL A 333 18.74 -0.16 8.79
N ASP A 334 18.63 1.05 8.23
CA ASP A 334 18.58 2.28 9.01
C ASP A 334 17.17 2.58 9.51
N LEU A 335 16.15 2.39 8.65
CA LEU A 335 14.75 2.68 8.94
C LEU A 335 13.84 1.59 8.40
N VAL A 336 12.80 1.24 9.16
CA VAL A 336 11.69 0.40 8.71
C VAL A 336 10.39 1.15 8.95
N PHE A 337 9.55 1.27 7.93
CA PHE A 337 8.23 1.86 8.02
C PHE A 337 7.16 0.79 7.78
N ALA A 338 6.07 0.86 8.53
CA ALA A 338 4.92 -0.01 8.35
C ALA A 338 3.61 0.79 8.37
N GLY A 339 2.57 0.22 7.75
CA GLY A 339 1.18 0.68 7.77
C GLY A 339 0.31 -0.12 8.72
N HIS A 340 -0.94 -0.43 8.31
CA HIS A 340 -1.91 -1.34 8.92
C HIS A 340 -2.50 -0.86 10.26
N VAL A 341 -1.68 -0.39 11.16
CA VAL A 341 -2.09 0.21 12.43
C VAL A 341 -2.26 1.71 12.23
N HIS A 342 -3.51 2.18 12.29
CA HIS A 342 -3.85 3.58 12.08
C HIS A 342 -3.46 4.45 13.30
N ALA A 343 -2.20 4.34 13.70
CA ALA A 343 -1.61 5.08 14.81
C ALA A 343 -0.13 5.37 14.55
N TYR A 344 0.38 6.45 15.10
CA TYR A 344 1.81 6.73 15.06
C TYR A 344 2.50 6.05 16.24
N GLU A 345 3.40 5.13 15.95
CA GLU A 345 4.29 4.51 16.94
C GLU A 345 5.74 4.58 16.45
N ARG A 346 6.65 4.79 17.36
CA ARG A 346 8.07 4.81 17.10
C ARG A 346 8.79 3.90 18.08
N PHE A 347 9.45 2.87 17.55
CA PHE A 347 10.28 1.96 18.32
C PHE A 347 11.76 2.31 18.14
N VAL A 348 12.49 2.42 19.25
CA VAL A 348 13.93 2.68 19.24
C VAL A 348 14.62 1.38 19.57
N ARG A 349 15.45 0.89 18.67
CA ARG A 349 16.33 -0.28 18.79
C ARG A 349 15.93 -1.30 19.85
N HIS A 350 15.08 -2.22 19.50
CA HIS A 350 14.97 -3.50 20.21
C HIS A 350 15.99 -4.45 19.59
N THR A 351 16.93 -4.91 20.37
CA THR A 351 18.03 -5.86 20.15
C THR A 351 18.54 -6.14 18.74
N SER A 352 17.78 -5.93 17.69
CA SER A 352 18.11 -6.34 16.32
C SER A 352 18.07 -5.24 15.25
N ILE A 353 17.10 -4.35 15.19
CA ILE A 353 17.00 -3.29 14.17
C ILE A 353 17.18 -1.90 14.79
N SER A 354 17.79 -0.97 14.04
CA SER A 354 18.15 0.35 14.56
C SER A 354 16.94 1.24 14.84
N PHE A 355 15.91 1.24 13.98
CA PHE A 355 14.67 1.99 14.16
C PHE A 355 13.52 1.34 13.42
N PHE A 356 12.37 1.20 14.07
CA PHE A 356 11.12 0.76 13.47
C PHE A 356 10.06 1.85 13.64
N PHE A 357 9.36 2.20 12.58
CA PHE A 357 8.29 3.18 12.62
C PHE A 357 7.01 2.57 12.06
N ASN A 358 5.96 2.56 12.86
CA ASN A 358 4.59 2.47 12.35
C ASN A 358 4.12 3.88 12.06
N LEU A 359 3.68 4.16 10.86
CA LEU A 359 3.44 5.53 10.47
C LEU A 359 2.19 5.66 9.59
N ILE A 360 1.26 6.51 10.02
CA ILE A 360 0.17 6.96 9.16
C ILE A 360 0.63 8.13 8.27
N LEU A 361 1.42 9.05 8.81
CA LEU A 361 1.95 10.19 8.05
C LEU A 361 3.29 10.67 8.62
N GLY A 362 4.29 10.76 7.75
CA GLY A 362 5.56 11.40 8.08
C GLY A 362 6.25 11.99 6.86
N CYS A 363 6.86 13.15 7.06
CA CYS A 363 7.77 13.75 6.09
C CYS A 363 9.20 13.58 6.61
N PHE A 364 10.07 12.97 5.80
CA PHE A 364 11.45 12.72 6.16
C PHE A 364 12.38 13.40 5.18
N VAL A 365 13.33 14.18 5.74
CA VAL A 365 14.40 14.81 4.99
C VAL A 365 15.68 14.05 5.27
N PHE A 366 16.32 13.56 4.23
CA PHE A 366 17.63 12.94 4.31
C PHE A 366 18.69 13.91 3.82
N SER A 367 19.70 14.14 4.63
CA SER A 367 20.89 14.94 4.33
C SER A 367 22.15 14.12 4.56
N ASN A 368 23.25 14.53 3.95
CA ASN A 368 24.58 13.93 4.20
C ASN A 368 25.01 14.11 5.66
#